data_bafbd525a0ee1a1b68cff06a5189c86a
#
_entry.id   bafbd525a0ee1a1b68cff06a5189c86a
#
_cell.length_a   1.000
_cell.length_b   1.000
_cell.length_c   1.000
_cell.angle_alpha   90.00
_cell.angle_beta   90.00
_cell.angle_gamma   90.00
#
_symmetry.space_group_name_H-M   'P 1'
#
loop_
_entity.id
_entity.type
_entity.pdbx_description
1 polymer ?
#
loop_
_entity_poly.entity_id
_entity_poly.type
_entity_poly.pdbx_seq_one_letter_code
_entity_poly.pdbx_strand_id
1 'polypeptide(L)'
;MIQFEDVSLSFGRRRVFSGLSFSVDFSQKVAILGGSGEGKTTILKLIMGLIKPDSGRILVDGEDITTKTESELRDVRMKFSLIFQEGALFDSLNVKENVAFCLREYTKMTEEEIDKKVREMLRTVGVEHALELMPEELSGGMHRRVSIARSLAFCNPRMFLYDEPTTGLDPVNSVNICKLISDMAGGSAGLIIVTHKVSDALKVARRFLFLYEGRILFDGDAEALKNSTVPELRFFVSAESL
;
A
#
# COMPACT_ATOMS: atom_id res chain seq x y z
N MET A 1 -15.75 -3.72 -0.15
CA MET A 1 -15.22 -3.97 -1.50
C MET A 1 -14.82 -2.64 -2.13
N ILE A 2 -13.72 -2.61 -2.87
CA ILE A 2 -13.27 -1.50 -3.72
C ILE A 2 -13.60 -1.88 -5.15
N GLN A 3 -14.16 -0.95 -5.96
CA GLN A 3 -14.48 -1.20 -7.36
C GLN A 3 -14.05 -0.01 -8.23
N PHE A 4 -13.37 -0.29 -9.30
CA PHE A 4 -13.08 0.65 -10.38
C PHE A 4 -14.00 0.31 -11.55
N GLU A 5 -14.76 1.28 -12.05
CA GLU A 5 -15.70 1.13 -13.13
C GLU A 5 -15.37 2.13 -14.24
N ASP A 6 -14.78 1.62 -15.32
CA ASP A 6 -14.43 2.35 -16.54
C ASP A 6 -13.61 3.63 -16.27
N VAL A 7 -12.67 3.55 -15.32
CA VAL A 7 -11.89 4.69 -14.84
C VAL A 7 -10.85 5.11 -15.89
N SER A 8 -10.92 6.38 -16.32
CA SER A 8 -9.92 6.98 -17.18
C SER A 8 -9.27 8.19 -16.49
N LEU A 9 -7.97 8.36 -16.67
CA LEU A 9 -7.19 9.42 -16.06
C LEU A 9 -6.02 9.83 -16.94
N SER A 10 -5.80 11.15 -17.06
CA SER A 10 -4.68 11.74 -17.76
C SER A 10 -3.99 12.81 -16.91
N PHE A 11 -2.69 12.95 -17.04
CA PHE A 11 -1.92 14.09 -16.53
C PHE A 11 -1.40 14.92 -17.71
N GLY A 12 -2.05 16.03 -17.99
CA GLY A 12 -1.79 16.82 -19.18
C GLY A 12 -2.06 16.01 -20.45
N ARG A 13 -1.01 15.81 -21.28
CA ARG A 13 -1.13 15.01 -22.52
C ARG A 13 -0.90 13.49 -22.30
N ARG A 14 -0.44 13.09 -21.12
CA ARG A 14 -0.15 11.69 -20.83
C ARG A 14 -1.39 11.00 -20.25
N ARG A 15 -1.95 10.06 -21.03
CA ARG A 15 -2.99 9.16 -20.53
C ARG A 15 -2.36 8.10 -19.64
N VAL A 16 -2.89 7.94 -18.41
CA VAL A 16 -2.45 6.95 -17.45
C VAL A 16 -3.37 5.75 -17.44
N PHE A 17 -4.69 5.98 -17.45
CA PHE A 17 -5.69 4.92 -17.51
C PHE A 17 -6.69 5.17 -18.64
N SER A 18 -7.18 4.08 -19.23
CA SER A 18 -8.16 4.09 -20.30
C SER A 18 -9.20 3.00 -20.07
N GLY A 19 -10.28 3.32 -19.35
CA GLY A 19 -11.34 2.37 -19.03
C GLY A 19 -10.89 1.30 -18.04
N LEU A 20 -10.10 1.66 -17.02
CA LEU A 20 -9.60 0.73 -16.02
C LEU A 20 -10.76 0.22 -15.16
N SER A 21 -10.96 -1.11 -15.14
CA SER A 21 -12.03 -1.77 -14.38
C SER A 21 -11.49 -3.00 -13.66
N PHE A 22 -11.70 -3.07 -12.36
CA PHE A 22 -11.41 -4.23 -11.51
C PHE A 22 -12.09 -4.04 -10.14
N SER A 23 -12.14 -5.11 -9.34
CA SER A 23 -12.63 -5.03 -7.97
C SER A 23 -11.73 -5.79 -7.00
N VAL A 24 -11.70 -5.34 -5.74
CA VAL A 24 -10.95 -5.99 -4.65
C VAL A 24 -11.84 -6.02 -3.41
N ASP A 25 -12.03 -7.20 -2.83
CA ASP A 25 -12.68 -7.32 -1.53
C ASP A 25 -11.74 -6.95 -0.39
N PHE A 26 -12.27 -6.41 0.71
CA PHE A 26 -11.46 -6.02 1.87
C PHE A 26 -10.74 -7.17 2.59
N SER A 27 -11.10 -8.41 2.31
CA SER A 27 -10.43 -9.61 2.83
C SER A 27 -9.31 -10.13 1.93
N GLN A 28 -9.22 -9.63 0.68
CA GLN A 28 -8.26 -10.13 -0.29
C GLN A 28 -6.85 -9.57 -0.09
N LYS A 29 -5.86 -10.39 -0.45
CA LYS A 29 -4.44 -10.02 -0.53
C LYS A 29 -4.06 -9.95 -2.00
N VAL A 30 -3.99 -8.74 -2.53
CA VAL A 30 -3.83 -8.46 -3.97
C VAL A 30 -2.50 -7.77 -4.23
N ALA A 31 -1.78 -8.22 -5.24
CA ALA A 31 -0.63 -7.51 -5.80
C ALA A 31 -1.01 -6.92 -7.16
N ILE A 32 -0.73 -5.64 -7.35
CA ILE A 32 -0.80 -4.97 -8.64
C ILE A 32 0.62 -4.84 -9.17
N LEU A 33 0.92 -5.63 -10.18
CA LEU A 33 2.21 -5.69 -10.84
C LEU A 33 2.23 -4.77 -12.07
N GLY A 34 3.41 -4.28 -12.44
CA GLY A 34 3.59 -3.48 -13.65
C GLY A 34 4.92 -2.74 -13.65
N GLY A 35 5.33 -2.26 -14.80
CA GLY A 35 6.55 -1.46 -14.98
C GLY A 35 6.53 -0.13 -14.22
N SER A 36 7.69 0.52 -14.12
CA SER A 36 7.77 1.88 -13.57
C SER A 36 7.00 2.85 -14.44
N GLY A 37 6.18 3.70 -13.81
CA GLY A 37 5.39 4.70 -14.52
C GLY A 37 4.06 4.21 -15.11
N GLU A 38 3.68 2.95 -14.95
CA GLU A 38 2.39 2.40 -15.40
C GLU A 38 1.16 2.93 -14.62
N GLY A 39 1.37 3.63 -13.50
CA GLY A 39 0.26 4.22 -12.73
C GLY A 39 -0.10 3.43 -11.46
N LYS A 40 0.74 2.49 -11.01
CA LYS A 40 0.47 1.70 -9.79
C LYS A 40 0.20 2.57 -8.56
N THR A 41 1.09 3.51 -8.24
CA THR A 41 0.88 4.51 -7.17
C THR A 41 -0.38 5.33 -7.39
N THR A 42 -0.73 5.61 -8.65
CA THR A 42 -1.92 6.38 -9.02
C THR A 42 -3.21 5.64 -8.64
N ILE A 43 -3.24 4.30 -8.76
CA ILE A 43 -4.37 3.48 -8.28
C ILE A 43 -4.56 3.69 -6.77
N LEU A 44 -3.49 3.65 -5.97
CA LEU A 44 -3.59 3.87 -4.52
C LEU A 44 -4.08 5.28 -4.19
N LYS A 45 -3.61 6.29 -4.92
CA LYS A 45 -4.08 7.68 -4.77
C LYS A 45 -5.57 7.84 -5.12
N LEU A 46 -6.05 7.14 -6.14
CA LEU A 46 -7.46 7.11 -6.53
C LEU A 46 -8.32 6.42 -5.44
N ILE A 47 -7.88 5.29 -4.88
CA ILE A 47 -8.57 4.59 -3.77
C ILE A 47 -8.74 5.50 -2.56
N MET A 48 -7.72 6.31 -2.27
CA MET A 48 -7.73 7.27 -1.16
C MET A 48 -8.49 8.58 -1.46
N GLY A 49 -8.97 8.75 -2.70
CA GLY A 49 -9.57 10.01 -3.14
C GLY A 49 -8.62 11.20 -3.08
N LEU A 50 -7.30 10.97 -3.16
CA LEU A 50 -6.27 12.03 -3.24
C LEU A 50 -6.21 12.68 -4.60
N ILE A 51 -6.68 11.99 -5.62
CA ILE A 51 -6.88 12.49 -6.99
C ILE A 51 -8.23 11.97 -7.49
N LYS A 52 -8.84 12.70 -8.42
CA LYS A 52 -10.10 12.30 -9.07
C LYS A 52 -9.82 11.82 -10.49
N PRO A 53 -10.57 10.82 -11.00
CA PRO A 53 -10.47 10.39 -12.38
C PRO A 53 -11.10 11.45 -13.32
N ASP A 54 -10.73 11.40 -14.62
CA ASP A 54 -11.36 12.22 -15.65
C ASP A 54 -12.77 11.71 -15.98
N SER A 55 -12.95 10.37 -15.95
CA SER A 55 -14.23 9.70 -16.15
C SER A 55 -14.25 8.33 -15.47
N GLY A 56 -15.44 7.72 -15.39
CA GLY A 56 -15.68 6.48 -14.66
C GLY A 56 -15.96 6.73 -13.19
N ARG A 57 -16.07 5.65 -12.39
CA ARG A 57 -16.39 5.71 -10.98
C ARG A 57 -15.50 4.82 -10.14
N ILE A 58 -15.29 5.23 -8.90
CA ILE A 58 -14.59 4.42 -7.89
C ILE A 58 -15.53 4.27 -6.69
N LEU A 59 -15.88 3.02 -6.39
CA LEU A 59 -16.76 2.72 -5.26
C LEU A 59 -15.97 2.08 -4.12
N VAL A 60 -16.25 2.52 -2.90
CA VAL A 60 -15.75 1.93 -1.66
C VAL A 60 -16.95 1.58 -0.79
N ASP A 61 -17.16 0.29 -0.52
CA ASP A 61 -18.38 -0.22 0.14
C ASP A 61 -19.69 0.15 -0.59
N GLY A 62 -19.66 0.21 -1.92
CA GLY A 62 -20.82 0.60 -2.73
C GLY A 62 -21.06 2.10 -2.83
N GLU A 63 -20.29 2.92 -2.11
CA GLU A 63 -20.39 4.38 -2.19
C GLU A 63 -19.41 4.93 -3.24
N ASP A 64 -19.93 5.75 -4.16
CA ASP A 64 -19.10 6.46 -5.13
C ASP A 64 -18.27 7.56 -4.44
N ILE A 65 -16.94 7.40 -4.45
CA ILE A 65 -16.01 8.35 -3.83
C ILE A 65 -15.55 9.45 -4.79
N THR A 66 -15.84 9.36 -6.07
CA THR A 66 -15.36 10.31 -7.09
C THR A 66 -16.00 11.68 -6.96
N THR A 67 -17.23 11.72 -6.43
CA THR A 67 -18.02 12.94 -6.26
C THR A 67 -17.91 13.54 -4.85
N LYS A 68 -17.30 12.80 -3.90
CA LYS A 68 -17.21 13.21 -2.48
C LYS A 68 -16.34 14.45 -2.30
N THR A 69 -16.71 15.23 -1.28
CA THR A 69 -15.92 16.36 -0.75
C THR A 69 -14.78 15.86 0.15
N GLU A 70 -13.82 16.73 0.47
CA GLU A 70 -12.71 16.38 1.38
C GLU A 70 -13.18 15.92 2.76
N SER A 71 -14.23 16.54 3.30
CA SER A 71 -14.81 16.15 4.58
C SER A 71 -15.42 14.75 4.55
N GLU A 72 -16.12 14.40 3.47
CA GLU A 72 -16.73 13.07 3.29
C GLU A 72 -15.69 11.98 3.00
N LEU A 73 -14.56 12.34 2.37
CA LEU A 73 -13.46 11.42 2.12
C LEU A 73 -12.70 11.02 3.40
N ARG A 74 -12.84 11.77 4.49
CA ARG A 74 -12.23 11.42 5.78
C ARG A 74 -12.66 10.03 6.24
N ASP A 75 -13.96 9.73 6.22
CA ASP A 75 -14.50 8.43 6.65
C ASP A 75 -14.07 7.29 5.70
N VAL A 76 -13.93 7.59 4.42
CA VAL A 76 -13.38 6.64 3.45
C VAL A 76 -11.92 6.32 3.77
N ARG A 77 -11.10 7.35 4.01
CA ARG A 77 -9.67 7.21 4.33
C ARG A 77 -9.42 6.44 5.62
N MET A 78 -10.33 6.55 6.60
CA MET A 78 -10.26 5.77 7.86
C MET A 78 -10.39 4.25 7.66
N LYS A 79 -10.83 3.79 6.50
CA LYS A 79 -10.89 2.36 6.16
C LYS A 79 -9.53 1.80 5.68
N PHE A 80 -8.57 2.68 5.38
CA PHE A 80 -7.29 2.33 4.77
C PHE A 80 -6.10 2.78 5.61
N SER A 81 -5.02 2.02 5.55
CA SER A 81 -3.71 2.46 6.02
C SER A 81 -2.74 2.43 4.84
N LEU A 82 -2.21 3.59 4.44
CA LEU A 82 -1.34 3.73 3.28
C LEU A 82 0.11 3.91 3.73
N ILE A 83 0.98 3.08 3.18
CA ILE A 83 2.43 3.15 3.33
C ILE A 83 3.03 3.53 1.98
N PHE A 84 3.56 4.75 1.89
CA PHE A 84 4.23 5.27 0.70
C PHE A 84 5.61 4.68 0.48
N GLN A 85 6.09 4.74 -0.75
CA GLN A 85 7.41 4.24 -1.16
C GLN A 85 8.57 4.80 -0.31
N GLU A 86 8.52 6.07 0.08
CA GLU A 86 9.54 6.72 0.93
C GLU A 86 9.19 6.70 2.42
N GLY A 87 8.08 6.02 2.79
CA GLY A 87 7.60 5.91 4.17
C GLY A 87 6.91 7.14 4.70
N ALA A 88 7.15 8.34 4.14
CA ALA A 88 6.54 9.62 4.48
C ALA A 88 6.53 9.93 6.00
N LEU A 89 7.60 9.62 6.72
CA LEU A 89 7.76 10.04 8.12
C LEU A 89 7.80 11.58 8.20
N PHE A 90 7.35 12.11 9.31
CA PHE A 90 7.52 13.54 9.60
C PHE A 90 8.97 13.78 10.06
N ASP A 91 9.73 14.53 9.28
CA ASP A 91 11.16 14.80 9.55
C ASP A 91 11.39 15.57 10.85
N SER A 92 10.38 16.33 11.30
CA SER A 92 10.42 17.11 12.53
C SER A 92 10.06 16.33 13.80
N LEU A 93 9.69 15.07 13.67
CA LEU A 93 9.25 14.21 14.77
C LEU A 93 10.20 13.02 14.91
N ASN A 94 10.55 12.62 16.14
CA ASN A 94 11.27 11.38 16.36
C ASN A 94 10.42 10.14 16.03
N VAL A 95 11.00 8.96 16.13
CA VAL A 95 10.32 7.68 15.83
C VAL A 95 9.09 7.49 16.72
N LYS A 96 9.20 7.75 18.02
CA LYS A 96 8.08 7.66 18.97
C LYS A 96 6.91 8.54 18.53
N GLU A 97 7.19 9.79 18.26
CA GLU A 97 6.21 10.80 17.88
C GLU A 97 5.55 10.50 16.54
N ASN A 98 6.34 10.03 15.55
CA ASN A 98 5.82 9.57 14.27
C ASN A 98 4.78 8.47 14.42
N VAL A 99 5.03 7.47 15.26
CA VAL A 99 4.10 6.36 15.51
C VAL A 99 2.93 6.80 16.38
N ALA A 100 3.17 7.66 17.38
CA ALA A 100 2.14 8.18 18.28
C ALA A 100 1.14 9.12 17.59
N PHE A 101 1.54 9.77 16.50
CA PHE A 101 0.79 10.85 15.86
C PHE A 101 -0.69 10.49 15.63
N CYS A 102 -0.95 9.37 14.96
CA CYS A 102 -2.33 8.92 14.68
C CYS A 102 -3.09 8.54 15.96
N LEU A 103 -2.41 7.97 16.96
CA LEU A 103 -3.05 7.60 18.23
C LEU A 103 -3.53 8.83 18.97
N ARG A 104 -2.72 9.89 19.03
CA ARG A 104 -3.10 11.17 19.65
C ARG A 104 -4.24 11.86 18.94
N GLU A 105 -4.23 11.86 17.61
CA GLU A 105 -5.22 12.57 16.79
C GLU A 105 -6.59 11.87 16.78
N TYR A 106 -6.61 10.52 16.77
CA TYR A 106 -7.83 9.76 16.50
C TYR A 106 -8.32 8.89 17.64
N THR A 107 -7.65 8.92 18.82
CA THR A 107 -8.07 8.14 19.99
C THR A 107 -8.20 9.03 21.23
N LYS A 108 -8.78 8.47 22.29
CA LYS A 108 -8.87 9.10 23.62
C LYS A 108 -7.87 8.45 24.61
N MET A 109 -6.83 7.79 24.11
CA MET A 109 -5.83 7.14 24.94
C MET A 109 -5.03 8.17 25.73
N THR A 110 -4.64 7.81 26.95
CA THR A 110 -3.69 8.59 27.74
C THR A 110 -2.27 8.49 27.15
N GLU A 111 -1.37 9.43 27.48
CA GLU A 111 0.00 9.37 27.02
C GLU A 111 0.73 8.09 27.47
N GLU A 112 0.38 7.52 28.63
CA GLU A 112 0.92 6.23 29.09
C GLU A 112 0.47 5.06 28.23
N GLU A 113 -0.81 5.03 27.85
CA GLU A 113 -1.38 4.03 26.94
C GLU A 113 -0.77 4.15 25.55
N ILE A 114 -0.57 5.38 25.05
CA ILE A 114 0.08 5.66 23.78
C ILE A 114 1.53 5.17 23.80
N ASP A 115 2.32 5.53 24.84
CA ASP A 115 3.71 5.07 24.95
C ASP A 115 3.81 3.54 24.93
N LYS A 116 2.96 2.86 25.69
CA LYS A 116 2.90 1.40 25.70
C LYS A 116 2.59 0.83 24.32
N LYS A 117 1.62 1.42 23.62
CA LYS A 117 1.19 0.98 22.29
C LYS A 117 2.27 1.22 21.23
N VAL A 118 2.92 2.38 21.26
CA VAL A 118 4.05 2.73 20.38
C VAL A 118 5.19 1.74 20.55
N ARG A 119 5.60 1.43 21.80
CA ARG A 119 6.65 0.43 22.06
C ARG A 119 6.26 -0.95 21.54
N GLU A 120 5.02 -1.37 21.74
CA GLU A 120 4.50 -2.63 21.20
C GLU A 120 4.63 -2.67 19.67
N MET A 121 4.23 -1.60 18.97
CA MET A 121 4.33 -1.50 17.51
C MET A 121 5.80 -1.55 17.05
N LEU A 122 6.68 -0.76 17.67
CA LEU A 122 8.10 -0.72 17.33
C LEU A 122 8.81 -2.05 17.63
N ARG A 123 8.40 -2.75 18.69
CA ARG A 123 8.88 -4.10 19.00
C ARG A 123 8.45 -5.11 17.95
N THR A 124 7.19 -5.05 17.50
CA THR A 124 6.65 -5.91 16.45
C THR A 124 7.46 -5.79 15.15
N VAL A 125 7.89 -4.58 14.80
CA VAL A 125 8.72 -4.35 13.61
C VAL A 125 10.23 -4.45 13.89
N GLY A 126 10.65 -4.69 15.13
CA GLY A 126 12.04 -4.91 15.52
C GLY A 126 12.93 -3.66 15.55
N VAL A 127 12.35 -2.48 15.84
CA VAL A 127 13.10 -1.20 15.91
C VAL A 127 12.78 -0.39 17.18
N GLU A 128 12.41 -1.05 18.29
CA GLU A 128 12.12 -0.37 19.56
C GLU A 128 13.34 0.43 20.07
N HIS A 129 14.57 -0.05 19.78
CA HIS A 129 15.80 0.63 20.15
C HIS A 129 16.00 1.99 19.50
N ALA A 130 15.26 2.29 18.42
CA ALA A 130 15.32 3.55 17.68
C ALA A 130 14.27 4.58 18.14
N LEU A 131 13.59 4.36 19.27
CA LEU A 131 12.44 5.12 19.74
C LEU A 131 12.67 6.65 19.75
N GLU A 132 13.86 7.09 20.16
CA GLU A 132 14.20 8.51 20.30
C GLU A 132 14.94 9.08 19.08
N LEU A 133 15.28 8.25 18.07
CA LEU A 133 16.01 8.71 16.90
C LEU A 133 15.11 9.54 15.98
N MET A 134 15.73 10.47 15.27
CA MET A 134 15.09 11.23 14.19
C MET A 134 15.09 10.42 12.88
N PRO A 135 14.17 10.69 11.93
CA PRO A 135 14.12 9.98 10.66
C PRO A 135 15.45 9.97 9.88
N GLU A 136 16.22 11.05 9.93
CA GLU A 136 17.53 11.18 9.28
C GLU A 136 18.63 10.28 9.87
N GLU A 137 18.46 9.82 11.10
CA GLU A 137 19.38 8.92 11.79
C GLU A 137 19.10 7.43 11.49
N LEU A 138 18.01 7.13 10.78
CA LEU A 138 17.58 5.78 10.50
C LEU A 138 18.26 5.23 9.23
N SER A 139 18.66 3.94 9.26
CA SER A 139 18.93 3.23 8.02
C SER A 139 17.65 3.08 7.17
N GLY A 140 17.78 2.89 5.85
CA GLY A 140 16.62 2.71 4.97
C GLY A 140 15.67 1.58 5.42
N GLY A 141 16.25 0.47 5.93
CA GLY A 141 15.45 -0.63 6.49
C GLY A 141 14.72 -0.25 7.78
N MET A 142 15.37 0.50 8.69
CA MET A 142 14.74 1.01 9.92
C MET A 142 13.63 2.01 9.58
N HIS A 143 13.91 2.95 8.67
CA HIS A 143 12.93 3.93 8.20
C HIS A 143 11.66 3.25 7.68
N ARG A 144 11.81 2.18 6.86
CA ARG A 144 10.68 1.39 6.35
C ARG A 144 9.91 0.70 7.46
N ARG A 145 10.61 0.11 8.44
CA ARG A 145 9.98 -0.56 9.60
C ARG A 145 9.21 0.43 10.47
N VAL A 146 9.73 1.62 10.71
CA VAL A 146 9.03 2.69 11.45
C VAL A 146 7.78 3.14 10.71
N SER A 147 7.84 3.27 9.38
CA SER A 147 6.67 3.61 8.55
C SER A 147 5.57 2.54 8.64
N ILE A 148 5.97 1.26 8.69
CA ILE A 148 5.03 0.16 8.92
C ILE A 148 4.46 0.22 10.34
N ALA A 149 5.29 0.46 11.38
CA ALA A 149 4.81 0.63 12.75
C ALA A 149 3.78 1.75 12.86
N ARG A 150 4.03 2.89 12.22
CA ARG A 150 3.07 4.01 12.16
C ARG A 150 1.75 3.60 11.51
N SER A 151 1.80 2.80 10.46
CA SER A 151 0.61 2.30 9.79
C SER A 151 -0.21 1.33 10.66
N LEU A 152 0.46 0.56 11.52
CA LEU A 152 -0.18 -0.31 12.51
C LEU A 152 -0.85 0.46 13.65
N ALA A 153 -0.31 1.62 13.99
CA ALA A 153 -0.88 2.50 14.99
C ALA A 153 -2.22 3.10 14.54
N PHE A 154 -2.49 3.08 13.24
CA PHE A 154 -3.77 3.51 12.68
C PHE A 154 -4.89 2.55 13.10
N CYS A 155 -5.98 3.09 13.65
CA CYS A 155 -7.02 2.31 14.30
C CYS A 155 -7.81 1.45 13.31
N ASN A 156 -7.57 0.14 13.32
CA ASN A 156 -8.34 -0.89 12.64
C ASN A 156 -8.63 -0.64 11.14
N PRO A 157 -7.62 -0.46 10.29
CA PRO A 157 -7.87 -0.35 8.86
C PRO A 157 -8.50 -1.64 8.34
N ARG A 158 -9.44 -1.52 7.42
CA ARG A 158 -10.02 -2.68 6.73
C ARG A 158 -9.09 -3.22 5.63
N MET A 159 -8.16 -2.36 5.14
CA MET A 159 -7.19 -2.73 4.13
C MET A 159 -5.91 -1.92 4.26
N PHE A 160 -4.78 -2.59 4.14
CA PHE A 160 -3.48 -1.97 4.02
C PHE A 160 -3.13 -1.74 2.55
N LEU A 161 -2.59 -0.56 2.26
CA LEU A 161 -2.13 -0.16 0.93
C LEU A 161 -0.62 0.05 0.99
N TYR A 162 0.15 -0.73 0.24
CA TYR A 162 1.62 -0.67 0.21
C TYR A 162 2.09 -0.21 -1.17
N ASP A 163 2.82 0.90 -1.20
CA ASP A 163 3.45 1.43 -2.41
C ASP A 163 4.94 1.08 -2.41
N GLU A 164 5.33 0.14 -3.27
CA GLU A 164 6.72 -0.31 -3.45
C GLU A 164 7.50 -0.53 -2.12
N PRO A 165 7.00 -1.36 -1.19
CA PRO A 165 7.50 -1.39 0.19
C PRO A 165 8.94 -1.89 0.34
N THR A 166 9.52 -2.52 -0.68
CA THR A 166 10.87 -3.10 -0.66
C THR A 166 11.86 -2.40 -1.61
N THR A 167 11.39 -1.38 -2.33
CA THR A 167 12.26 -0.63 -3.25
C THR A 167 13.37 0.09 -2.49
N GLY A 168 14.61 -0.02 -2.98
CA GLY A 168 15.79 0.57 -2.34
C GLY A 168 16.35 -0.24 -1.16
N LEU A 169 15.75 -1.38 -0.79
CA LEU A 169 16.28 -2.27 0.23
C LEU A 169 17.12 -3.40 -0.39
N ASP A 170 18.12 -3.85 0.36
CA ASP A 170 18.87 -5.06 0.04
C ASP A 170 17.95 -6.31 0.13
N PRO A 171 18.37 -7.45 -0.47
CA PRO A 171 17.55 -8.66 -0.53
C PRO A 171 17.12 -9.20 0.83
N VAL A 172 17.98 -9.12 1.86
CA VAL A 172 17.67 -9.63 3.21
C VAL A 172 16.60 -8.78 3.87
N ASN A 173 16.74 -7.47 3.81
CA ASN A 173 15.74 -6.54 4.35
C ASN A 173 14.43 -6.63 3.57
N SER A 174 14.46 -6.81 2.24
CA SER A 174 13.25 -7.02 1.43
C SER A 174 12.45 -8.25 1.89
N VAL A 175 13.12 -9.39 2.13
CA VAL A 175 12.48 -10.62 2.64
C VAL A 175 11.86 -10.36 4.03
N ASN A 176 12.57 -9.68 4.91
CA ASN A 176 12.08 -9.36 6.26
C ASN A 176 10.85 -8.45 6.22
N ILE A 177 10.82 -7.46 5.34
CA ILE A 177 9.66 -6.57 5.16
C ILE A 177 8.47 -7.36 4.58
N CYS A 178 8.67 -8.21 3.56
CA CYS A 178 7.61 -9.05 3.03
C CYS A 178 7.00 -9.97 4.09
N LYS A 179 7.87 -10.59 4.93
CA LYS A 179 7.41 -11.42 6.05
C LYS A 179 6.58 -10.61 7.04
N LEU A 180 7.06 -9.43 7.44
CA LEU A 180 6.33 -8.54 8.34
C LEU A 180 4.95 -8.17 7.78
N ILE A 181 4.87 -7.77 6.50
CA ILE A 181 3.60 -7.46 5.81
C ILE A 181 2.67 -8.68 5.81
N SER A 182 3.20 -9.87 5.51
CA SER A 182 2.42 -11.11 5.47
C SER A 182 1.86 -11.48 6.85
N ASP A 183 2.67 -11.34 7.91
CA ASP A 183 2.29 -11.64 9.30
C ASP A 183 1.19 -10.66 9.78
N MET A 184 1.32 -9.38 9.46
CA MET A 184 0.31 -8.36 9.76
C MET A 184 -1.02 -8.61 9.05
N ALA A 185 -0.97 -9.03 7.79
CA ALA A 185 -2.15 -9.40 7.02
C ALA A 185 -2.72 -10.78 7.42
N GLY A 186 -2.20 -11.42 8.46
CA GLY A 186 -2.75 -12.65 9.06
C GLY A 186 -4.09 -12.44 9.78
N GLY A 187 -4.50 -11.18 10.03
CA GLY A 187 -5.80 -10.80 10.58
C GLY A 187 -6.92 -10.74 9.52
N SER A 188 -8.02 -10.07 9.87
CA SER A 188 -9.19 -9.89 9.00
C SER A 188 -9.02 -8.81 7.92
N ALA A 189 -8.01 -7.95 8.04
CA ALA A 189 -7.75 -6.89 7.07
C ALA A 189 -7.06 -7.44 5.82
N GLY A 190 -7.52 -7.01 4.64
CA GLY A 190 -6.83 -7.31 3.40
C GLY A 190 -5.64 -6.40 3.13
N LEU A 191 -4.99 -6.63 2.00
CA LEU A 191 -3.93 -5.75 1.52
C LEU A 191 -3.97 -5.59 -0.01
N ILE A 192 -3.55 -4.42 -0.45
CA ILE A 192 -3.12 -4.17 -1.82
C ILE A 192 -1.65 -3.74 -1.77
N ILE A 193 -0.79 -4.48 -2.44
CA ILE A 193 0.60 -4.09 -2.67
C ILE A 193 0.77 -3.73 -4.14
N VAL A 194 1.33 -2.56 -4.41
CA VAL A 194 1.76 -2.24 -5.77
C VAL A 194 3.27 -2.35 -5.84
N THR A 195 3.78 -3.08 -6.82
CA THR A 195 5.21 -3.32 -6.96
C THR A 195 5.58 -3.74 -8.39
N HIS A 196 6.84 -3.52 -8.75
CA HIS A 196 7.42 -4.10 -9.96
C HIS A 196 8.12 -5.44 -9.69
N LYS A 197 8.30 -5.84 -8.39
CA LYS A 197 8.99 -7.08 -8.00
C LYS A 197 8.01 -8.24 -7.84
N VAL A 198 7.99 -9.16 -8.80
CA VAL A 198 7.14 -10.37 -8.76
C VAL A 198 7.50 -11.26 -7.57
N SER A 199 8.80 -11.40 -7.29
CA SER A 199 9.32 -12.19 -6.18
C SER A 199 8.79 -11.76 -4.81
N ASP A 200 8.60 -10.45 -4.60
CA ASP A 200 8.05 -9.90 -3.36
C ASP A 200 6.53 -10.01 -3.33
N ALA A 201 5.86 -9.77 -4.46
CA ALA A 201 4.42 -9.95 -4.59
C ALA A 201 3.98 -11.38 -4.24
N LEU A 202 4.70 -12.40 -4.71
CA LEU A 202 4.43 -13.82 -4.45
C LEU A 202 4.52 -14.20 -2.95
N LYS A 203 5.30 -13.46 -2.15
CA LYS A 203 5.43 -13.68 -0.70
C LYS A 203 4.22 -13.18 0.10
N VAL A 204 3.55 -12.13 -0.40
CA VAL A 204 2.53 -11.40 0.39
C VAL A 204 1.11 -11.50 -0.17
N ALA A 205 0.94 -11.71 -1.47
CA ALA A 205 -0.36 -11.73 -2.14
C ALA A 205 -0.81 -13.13 -2.54
N ARG A 206 -2.11 -13.24 -2.88
CA ARG A 206 -2.73 -14.47 -3.40
C ARG A 206 -3.41 -14.25 -4.75
N ARG A 207 -3.73 -13.00 -5.10
CA ARG A 207 -4.29 -12.58 -6.38
C ARG A 207 -3.38 -11.52 -6.98
N PHE A 208 -3.15 -11.60 -8.28
CA PHE A 208 -2.20 -10.77 -9.02
C PHE A 208 -2.93 -10.10 -10.17
N LEU A 209 -2.87 -8.78 -10.21
CA LEU A 209 -3.31 -7.97 -11.32
C LEU A 209 -2.06 -7.46 -12.04
N PHE A 210 -2.02 -7.57 -13.37
CA PHE A 210 -0.94 -6.99 -14.15
C PHE A 210 -1.44 -5.77 -14.90
N LEU A 211 -0.91 -4.62 -14.52
CA LEU A 211 -1.19 -3.31 -15.12
C LEU A 211 -0.18 -3.04 -16.22
N TYR A 212 -0.68 -2.81 -17.43
CA TYR A 212 0.12 -2.48 -18.58
C TYR A 212 -0.64 -1.50 -19.49
N GLU A 213 0.02 -0.41 -19.91
CA GLU A 213 -0.58 0.65 -20.75
C GLU A 213 -1.97 1.11 -20.26
N GLY A 214 -2.09 1.28 -18.95
CA GLY A 214 -3.30 1.81 -18.32
C GLY A 214 -4.49 0.85 -18.25
N ARG A 215 -4.26 -0.46 -18.44
CA ARG A 215 -5.28 -1.53 -18.37
C ARG A 215 -4.81 -2.72 -17.57
N ILE A 216 -5.74 -3.49 -17.00
CA ILE A 216 -5.43 -4.78 -16.41
C ILE A 216 -5.42 -5.83 -17.53
N LEU A 217 -4.24 -6.34 -17.87
CA LEU A 217 -4.08 -7.40 -18.87
C LEU A 217 -4.15 -8.81 -18.28
N PHE A 218 -4.00 -8.94 -16.97
CA PHE A 218 -4.07 -10.22 -16.28
C PHE A 218 -4.69 -10.03 -14.90
N ASP A 219 -5.50 -11.00 -14.49
CA ASP A 219 -6.10 -11.13 -13.16
C ASP A 219 -6.17 -12.62 -12.82
N GLY A 220 -5.43 -13.06 -11.83
CA GLY A 220 -5.36 -14.47 -11.47
C GLY A 220 -4.53 -14.74 -10.23
N ASP A 221 -4.40 -16.02 -9.89
CA ASP A 221 -3.56 -16.51 -8.79
C ASP A 221 -2.10 -16.73 -9.23
N ALA A 222 -1.27 -17.24 -8.29
CA ALA A 222 0.16 -17.47 -8.53
C ALA A 222 0.41 -18.57 -9.60
N GLU A 223 -0.44 -19.55 -9.72
CA GLU A 223 -0.31 -20.61 -10.72
C GLU A 223 -0.65 -20.08 -12.11
N ALA A 224 -1.76 -19.35 -12.24
CA ALA A 224 -2.14 -18.67 -13.47
C ALA A 224 -1.09 -17.62 -13.89
N LEU A 225 -0.47 -16.90 -12.91
CA LEU A 225 0.61 -15.95 -13.18
C LEU A 225 1.81 -16.64 -13.84
N LYS A 226 2.26 -17.77 -13.30
CA LYS A 226 3.40 -18.55 -13.81
C LYS A 226 3.14 -19.14 -15.19
N ASN A 227 1.89 -19.56 -15.46
CA ASN A 227 1.50 -20.22 -16.69
C ASN A 227 0.85 -19.26 -17.71
N SER A 228 0.92 -17.96 -17.45
CA SER A 228 0.28 -16.96 -18.31
C SER A 228 0.79 -17.00 -19.74
N THR A 229 -0.11 -16.86 -20.69
CA THR A 229 0.20 -16.75 -22.13
C THR A 229 0.27 -15.31 -22.61
N VAL A 230 -0.03 -14.31 -21.73
CA VAL A 230 0.06 -12.88 -22.04
C VAL A 230 1.54 -12.51 -22.30
N PRO A 231 1.90 -12.08 -23.51
CA PRO A 231 3.30 -11.87 -23.89
C PRO A 231 4.01 -10.83 -23.01
N GLU A 232 3.33 -9.72 -22.73
CA GLU A 232 3.84 -8.59 -21.92
C GLU A 232 4.12 -9.04 -20.48
N LEU A 233 3.22 -9.84 -19.90
CA LEU A 233 3.40 -10.38 -18.55
C LEU A 233 4.55 -11.39 -18.51
N ARG A 234 4.67 -12.27 -19.50
CA ARG A 234 5.80 -13.22 -19.60
C ARG A 234 7.13 -12.50 -19.69
N PHE A 235 7.20 -11.47 -20.52
CA PHE A 235 8.41 -10.63 -20.64
C PHE A 235 8.73 -9.95 -19.29
N PHE A 236 7.72 -9.37 -18.64
CA PHE A 236 7.86 -8.72 -17.33
C PHE A 236 8.40 -9.68 -16.25
N VAL A 237 7.81 -10.87 -16.15
CA VAL A 237 8.24 -11.91 -15.18
C VAL A 237 9.65 -12.41 -15.46
N SER A 238 9.98 -12.64 -16.74
CA SER A 238 11.30 -13.15 -17.12
C SER A 238 12.42 -12.12 -16.90
N ALA A 239 12.14 -10.84 -17.12
CA ALA A 239 13.10 -9.75 -16.92
C ALA A 239 13.47 -9.54 -15.43
N GLU A 240 12.60 -9.91 -14.50
CA GLU A 240 12.87 -9.82 -13.07
C GLU A 240 13.64 -11.05 -12.53
N SER A 241 13.64 -12.14 -13.29
CA SER A 241 14.31 -13.39 -12.88
C SER A 241 15.79 -13.44 -13.24
N LEU A 242 16.32 -12.40 -13.92
CA LEU A 242 17.71 -12.19 -14.28
C LEU A 242 18.40 -11.22 -13.31
#